data_2fd8da59d6230bde4d1bd523b6cfd13a
#
_entry.id   2fd8da59d6230bde4d1bd523b6cfd13a
#
_cell.length_a   1.000
_cell.length_b   1.000
_cell.length_c   1.000
_cell.angle_alpha   90.00
_cell.angle_beta   90.00
_cell.angle_gamma   90.00
#
_symmetry.space_group_name_H-M   'P 1'
#
loop_
_entity.id
_entity.type
_entity.pdbx_description
1 polymer ?
#
loop_
_entity_poly.entity_id
_entity_poly.type
_entity_poly.pdbx_seq_one_letter_code
_entity_poly.pdbx_strand_id
1 'polypeptide(L)'
;MFLLNDGSVAREPEAVDKQERIEARPDCPVGGVGGFDLPCLGGEVTEQERKDVTVAVVWAYWCPPCRDELEMIDEFAAANPQWEVLGVHSDPNAAAGAALLNEMGVEMASFQDSHGTFAGHLGLPPVVPVTVVFKGGAQVGMLTDTFTSPEALQQAVAEVV
;
A
#
# COMPACT_ATOMS: atom_id res chain seq x y z
N MET A 1 17.40 -59.17 12.20
CA MET A 1 16.22 -58.31 12.36
C MET A 1 16.73 -56.87 12.33
N PHE A 2 16.47 -56.20 11.24
CA PHE A 2 16.96 -54.82 11.06
C PHE A 2 15.81 -53.90 11.36
N LEU A 3 15.91 -53.22 12.46
CA LEU A 3 15.16 -52.03 12.69
C LEU A 3 15.71 -50.92 11.77
N LEU A 4 15.14 -50.80 10.61
CA LEU A 4 15.28 -49.61 9.85
C LEU A 4 14.59 -48.53 10.65
N ASN A 5 15.38 -47.88 11.50
CA ASN A 5 14.99 -46.60 11.99
C ASN A 5 15.07 -45.68 10.78
N ASP A 6 13.96 -45.65 10.05
CA ASP A 6 13.75 -44.67 9.06
C ASP A 6 13.63 -43.32 9.79
N GLY A 7 14.76 -42.70 9.97
CA GLY A 7 14.86 -41.33 10.46
C GLY A 7 14.43 -40.36 9.40
N SER A 8 13.32 -40.60 8.74
CA SER A 8 12.62 -39.55 8.08
C SER A 8 12.06 -38.65 9.17
N VAL A 9 12.90 -37.78 9.65
CA VAL A 9 12.47 -36.57 10.28
C VAL A 9 11.59 -35.91 9.23
N ALA A 10 10.28 -36.12 9.34
CA ALA A 10 9.33 -35.25 8.71
C ALA A 10 9.75 -33.85 9.17
N ARG A 11 10.46 -33.15 8.33
CA ARG A 11 10.56 -31.71 8.49
C ARG A 11 9.14 -31.20 8.40
N GLU A 12 8.57 -30.99 9.57
CA GLU A 12 7.45 -30.08 9.63
C GLU A 12 7.85 -28.87 8.78
N PRO A 13 6.97 -28.41 7.88
CA PRO A 13 7.25 -27.14 7.23
C PRO A 13 7.55 -26.20 8.37
N GLU A 14 8.79 -25.84 8.52
CA GLU A 14 9.23 -24.80 9.45
C GLU A 14 8.21 -23.71 9.27
N ALA A 15 7.55 -23.31 10.37
CA ALA A 15 6.63 -22.21 10.34
C ALA A 15 7.22 -21.18 9.43
N VAL A 16 6.63 -21.05 8.23
CA VAL A 16 7.01 -20.04 7.25
C VAL A 16 7.27 -18.80 8.08
N ASP A 17 8.51 -18.36 8.10
CA ASP A 17 8.92 -17.22 8.89
C ASP A 17 7.82 -16.17 8.75
N LYS A 18 7.29 -15.66 9.85
CA LYS A 18 6.20 -14.66 9.81
C LYS A 18 6.53 -13.50 8.89
N GLN A 19 7.83 -13.28 8.59
CA GLN A 19 8.31 -12.28 7.65
C GLN A 19 8.09 -12.65 6.18
N GLU A 20 7.90 -13.93 5.85
CA GLU A 20 7.64 -14.38 4.47
C GLU A 20 6.15 -14.53 4.18
N ARG A 21 5.31 -14.53 5.21
CA ARG A 21 3.87 -14.65 5.05
C ARG A 21 3.24 -13.28 4.89
N ILE A 22 2.58 -13.07 3.74
CA ILE A 22 1.80 -11.85 3.53
C ILE A 22 0.44 -12.02 4.24
N GLU A 23 0.21 -11.20 5.26
CA GLU A 23 -1.06 -11.20 5.98
C GLU A 23 -2.19 -10.70 5.10
N ALA A 24 -3.42 -11.15 5.39
CA ALA A 24 -4.60 -10.73 4.67
C ALA A 24 -4.86 -9.23 4.86
N ARG A 25 -5.18 -8.56 3.75
CA ARG A 25 -5.47 -7.14 3.68
C ARG A 25 -6.70 -6.90 2.80
N PRO A 26 -7.31 -5.70 2.85
CA PRO A 26 -8.41 -5.37 1.96
C PRO A 26 -8.05 -5.53 0.48
N ASP A 27 -9.05 -5.89 -0.32
CA ASP A 27 -8.90 -6.00 -1.77
C ASP A 27 -8.69 -4.63 -2.41
N CYS A 28 -7.97 -4.65 -3.52
CA CYS A 28 -7.71 -3.46 -4.32
C CYS A 28 -8.65 -3.41 -5.54
N PRO A 29 -9.02 -2.20 -6.01
CA PRO A 29 -9.92 -2.08 -7.15
C PRO A 29 -9.24 -2.42 -8.48
N VAL A 30 -10.00 -3.00 -9.41
CA VAL A 30 -9.58 -3.21 -10.80
C VAL A 30 -9.26 -1.85 -11.43
N GLY A 31 -8.24 -1.80 -12.28
CA GLY A 31 -7.80 -0.59 -12.98
C GLY A 31 -6.59 0.07 -12.35
N GLY A 32 -6.11 -0.44 -11.23
CA GLY A 32 -4.86 0.01 -10.60
C GLY A 32 -4.91 1.44 -10.08
N VAL A 33 -3.79 2.12 -10.16
CA VAL A 33 -3.61 3.50 -9.69
C VAL A 33 -3.25 4.37 -10.88
N GLY A 34 -4.10 5.36 -11.20
CA GLY A 34 -3.90 6.20 -12.37
C GLY A 34 -3.81 5.41 -13.69
N GLY A 35 -4.50 4.28 -13.77
CA GLY A 35 -4.44 3.37 -14.92
C GLY A 35 -3.22 2.45 -14.94
N PHE A 36 -2.37 2.50 -13.91
CA PHE A 36 -1.20 1.62 -13.79
C PHE A 36 -1.54 0.41 -12.92
N ASP A 37 -1.53 -0.77 -13.52
CA ASP A 37 -1.87 -2.01 -12.84
C ASP A 37 -0.72 -2.48 -11.95
N LEU A 38 -1.07 -2.83 -10.71
CA LEU A 38 -0.15 -3.40 -9.71
C LEU A 38 -0.84 -4.56 -9.00
N PRO A 39 -0.09 -5.51 -8.45
CA PRO A 39 -0.65 -6.49 -7.52
C PRO A 39 -1.20 -5.80 -6.27
N CYS A 40 -2.21 -6.41 -5.65
CA CYS A 40 -2.75 -5.95 -4.38
C CYS A 40 -1.91 -6.49 -3.21
N LEU A 41 -1.59 -5.66 -2.25
CA LEU A 41 -0.86 -6.08 -1.06
C LEU A 41 -1.79 -6.84 -0.12
N GLY A 42 -1.58 -8.15 -0.02
CA GLY A 42 -2.31 -9.01 0.90
C GLY A 42 -3.79 -9.28 0.56
N GLY A 43 -4.28 -8.76 -0.54
CA GLY A 43 -5.63 -8.97 -1.04
C GLY A 43 -5.66 -9.31 -2.52
N GLU A 44 -6.84 -9.32 -3.09
CA GLU A 44 -7.07 -9.57 -4.51
C GLU A 44 -7.48 -8.28 -5.22
N VAL A 45 -7.31 -8.24 -6.52
CA VAL A 45 -7.83 -7.16 -7.36
C VAL A 45 -9.27 -7.53 -7.73
N THR A 46 -10.23 -6.70 -7.29
CA THR A 46 -11.66 -6.97 -7.46
C THR A 46 -12.39 -5.76 -8.05
N GLU A 47 -13.55 -6.03 -8.67
CA GLU A 47 -14.44 -4.98 -9.15
C GLU A 47 -14.94 -4.16 -7.96
N GLN A 48 -14.67 -2.86 -7.97
CA GLN A 48 -15.12 -1.92 -6.97
C GLN A 48 -15.49 -0.60 -7.64
N GLU A 49 -16.32 0.19 -6.98
CA GLU A 49 -16.60 1.55 -7.44
C GLU A 49 -15.32 2.38 -7.48
N ARG A 50 -15.09 3.06 -8.60
CA ARG A 50 -13.97 3.98 -8.75
C ARG A 50 -14.49 5.42 -8.70
N LYS A 51 -13.66 6.31 -8.15
CA LYS A 51 -14.00 7.73 -8.02
C LYS A 51 -13.15 8.56 -8.98
N ASP A 52 -13.63 9.77 -9.29
CA ASP A 52 -12.94 10.65 -10.24
C ASP A 52 -11.54 11.07 -9.73
N VAL A 53 -11.42 11.28 -8.42
CA VAL A 53 -10.16 11.66 -7.79
C VAL A 53 -9.61 10.50 -6.97
N THR A 54 -8.35 10.13 -7.23
CA THR A 54 -7.61 9.15 -6.47
C THR A 54 -6.44 9.84 -5.76
N VAL A 55 -6.35 9.64 -4.45
CA VAL A 55 -5.21 10.05 -3.62
C VAL A 55 -4.38 8.80 -3.34
N ALA A 56 -3.22 8.72 -3.95
CA ALA A 56 -2.33 7.55 -3.82
C ALA A 56 -1.14 7.90 -2.93
N VAL A 57 -1.01 7.18 -1.81
CA VAL A 57 0.10 7.35 -0.89
C VAL A 57 1.16 6.30 -1.21
N VAL A 58 2.31 6.74 -1.69
CA VAL A 58 3.48 5.87 -1.92
C VAL A 58 4.26 5.82 -0.61
N TRP A 59 4.44 4.63 -0.07
CA TRP A 59 5.01 4.43 1.26
C TRP A 59 5.90 3.19 1.33
N ALA A 60 6.65 3.06 2.41
CA ALA A 60 7.44 1.86 2.70
C ALA A 60 7.40 1.56 4.20
N TYR A 61 7.45 0.27 4.55
CA TYR A 61 7.31 -0.17 5.95
C TYR A 61 8.43 0.34 6.87
N TRP A 62 9.61 0.61 6.32
CA TRP A 62 10.80 1.05 7.06
C TRP A 62 10.92 2.58 7.20
N CYS A 63 9.93 3.31 6.75
CA CYS A 63 9.97 4.78 6.63
C CYS A 63 9.23 5.43 7.82
N PRO A 64 9.92 6.05 8.78
CA PRO A 64 9.26 6.70 9.93
C PRO A 64 8.27 7.80 9.54
N PRO A 65 8.57 8.73 8.61
CA PRO A 65 7.58 9.72 8.18
C PRO A 65 6.34 9.09 7.51
N CYS A 66 6.49 7.94 6.85
CA CYS A 66 5.35 7.22 6.30
C CYS A 66 4.41 6.73 7.40
N ARG A 67 4.95 6.26 8.53
CA ARG A 67 4.14 5.83 9.67
C ARG A 67 3.29 6.98 10.22
N ASP A 68 3.87 8.16 10.35
CA ASP A 68 3.16 9.34 10.83
C ASP A 68 1.97 9.67 9.92
N GLU A 69 2.16 9.60 8.61
CA GLU A 69 1.10 9.84 7.64
C GLU A 69 0.06 8.71 7.65
N LEU A 70 0.49 7.45 7.76
CA LEU A 70 -0.42 6.30 7.83
C LEU A 70 -1.31 6.32 9.07
N GLU A 71 -0.87 6.89 10.18
CA GLU A 71 -1.67 7.01 11.40
C GLU A 71 -2.94 7.84 11.19
N MET A 72 -2.94 8.77 10.25
CA MET A 72 -4.09 9.65 10.00
C MET A 72 -4.84 9.32 8.70
N ILE A 73 -4.35 8.39 7.89
CA ILE A 73 -4.86 8.21 6.53
C ILE A 73 -6.31 7.72 6.48
N ASP A 74 -6.71 6.85 7.39
CA ASP A 74 -8.09 6.37 7.46
C ASP A 74 -9.05 7.47 7.88
N GLU A 75 -8.63 8.33 8.80
CA GLU A 75 -9.41 9.51 9.18
C GLU A 75 -9.57 10.48 8.01
N PHE A 76 -8.49 10.69 7.27
CA PHE A 76 -8.54 11.48 6.04
C PHE A 76 -9.53 10.89 5.02
N ALA A 77 -9.47 9.58 4.79
CA ALA A 77 -10.37 8.90 3.86
C ALA A 77 -11.84 9.02 4.29
N ALA A 78 -12.10 8.85 5.60
CA ALA A 78 -13.45 8.96 6.14
C ALA A 78 -14.01 10.40 6.02
N ALA A 79 -13.15 11.40 6.19
CA ALA A 79 -13.54 12.82 6.08
C ALA A 79 -13.72 13.27 4.63
N ASN A 80 -13.23 12.53 3.66
CA ASN A 80 -13.27 12.87 2.23
C ASN A 80 -13.83 11.72 1.39
N PRO A 81 -15.09 11.32 1.62
CA PRO A 81 -15.67 10.16 0.94
C PRO A 81 -15.84 10.34 -0.57
N GLN A 82 -15.73 11.54 -1.08
CA GLN A 82 -15.76 11.85 -2.51
C GLN A 82 -14.47 11.44 -3.23
N TRP A 83 -13.39 11.21 -2.50
CA TRP A 83 -12.09 10.80 -3.03
C TRP A 83 -11.80 9.34 -2.71
N GLU A 84 -11.09 8.69 -3.60
CA GLU A 84 -10.58 7.34 -3.40
C GLU A 84 -9.16 7.45 -2.83
N VAL A 85 -8.89 6.75 -1.72
CA VAL A 85 -7.60 6.76 -1.06
C VAL A 85 -6.99 5.37 -1.13
N LEU A 86 -5.84 5.26 -1.76
CA LEU A 86 -5.13 4.00 -1.98
C LEU A 86 -3.66 4.14 -1.60
N GLY A 87 -3.06 3.06 -1.09
CA GLY A 87 -1.63 2.98 -0.86
C GLY A 87 -0.89 2.31 -2.02
N VAL A 88 0.38 2.61 -2.15
CA VAL A 88 1.32 1.89 -3.00
C VAL A 88 2.57 1.62 -2.16
N HIS A 89 2.75 0.38 -1.73
CA HIS A 89 3.91 -0.04 -0.95
C HIS A 89 5.10 -0.23 -1.88
N SER A 90 6.07 0.65 -1.79
CA SER A 90 7.24 0.70 -2.68
C SER A 90 8.45 0.05 -2.03
N ASP A 91 8.38 -1.26 -1.84
CA ASP A 91 9.46 -2.07 -1.29
C ASP A 91 9.22 -3.56 -1.60
N PRO A 92 10.27 -4.35 -1.89
CA PRO A 92 10.11 -5.78 -2.19
C PRO A 92 9.53 -6.61 -1.05
N ASN A 93 9.63 -6.15 0.21
CA ASN A 93 9.16 -6.90 1.37
C ASN A 93 7.66 -6.69 1.62
N ALA A 94 6.84 -7.33 0.80
CA ALA A 94 5.39 -7.25 0.92
C ALA A 94 4.88 -7.74 2.28
N ALA A 95 5.50 -8.79 2.83
CA ALA A 95 5.10 -9.34 4.13
C ALA A 95 5.24 -8.30 5.25
N ALA A 96 6.35 -7.57 5.29
CA ALA A 96 6.56 -6.51 6.26
C ALA A 96 5.57 -5.35 6.07
N GLY A 97 5.26 -5.01 4.82
CA GLY A 97 4.29 -3.97 4.51
C GLY A 97 2.88 -4.30 5.01
N ALA A 98 2.39 -5.50 4.70
CA ALA A 98 1.08 -5.96 5.15
C ALA A 98 1.00 -6.05 6.69
N ALA A 99 2.05 -6.59 7.31
CA ALA A 99 2.11 -6.71 8.77
C ALA A 99 2.05 -5.33 9.45
N LEU A 100 2.76 -4.34 8.93
CA LEU A 100 2.75 -2.99 9.49
C LEU A 100 1.35 -2.37 9.43
N LEU A 101 0.68 -2.44 8.29
CA LEU A 101 -0.66 -1.87 8.17
C LEU A 101 -1.65 -2.54 9.12
N ASN A 102 -1.57 -3.86 9.29
CA ASN A 102 -2.42 -4.59 10.23
C ASN A 102 -2.10 -4.23 11.69
N GLU A 103 -0.83 -4.14 12.04
CA GLU A 103 -0.39 -3.73 13.38
C GLU A 103 -0.89 -2.32 13.73
N MET A 104 -0.86 -1.40 12.77
CA MET A 104 -1.34 -0.03 12.94
C MET A 104 -2.87 0.09 12.87
N GLY A 105 -3.58 -0.96 12.45
CA GLY A 105 -5.02 -0.93 12.25
C GLY A 105 -5.46 -0.08 11.06
N VAL A 106 -4.60 0.09 10.06
CA VAL A 106 -4.89 0.86 8.85
C VAL A 106 -5.76 0.03 7.91
N GLU A 107 -6.92 0.55 7.52
CA GLU A 107 -7.87 -0.13 6.64
C GLU A 107 -7.72 0.23 5.16
N MET A 108 -6.95 1.26 4.84
CA MET A 108 -6.67 1.66 3.47
C MET A 108 -6.11 0.49 2.66
N ALA A 109 -6.77 0.14 1.54
CA ALA A 109 -6.22 -0.84 0.60
C ALA A 109 -4.92 -0.31 0.01
N SER A 110 -3.92 -1.18 -0.11
CA SER A 110 -2.63 -0.82 -0.70
C SER A 110 -2.26 -1.79 -1.82
N PHE A 111 -1.79 -1.23 -2.91
CA PHE A 111 -1.10 -1.99 -3.94
C PHE A 111 0.35 -2.27 -3.52
N GLN A 112 0.94 -3.26 -4.17
CA GLN A 112 2.32 -3.69 -3.93
C GLN A 112 3.17 -3.39 -5.16
N ASP A 113 4.16 -2.52 -4.99
CA ASP A 113 5.14 -2.20 -6.03
C ASP A 113 6.52 -2.70 -5.60
N SER A 114 6.79 -3.97 -5.88
CA SER A 114 8.01 -4.65 -5.42
C SER A 114 9.28 -4.17 -6.12
N HIS A 115 9.15 -3.53 -7.27
CA HIS A 115 10.30 -3.16 -8.12
C HIS A 115 10.39 -1.66 -8.42
N GLY A 116 9.55 -0.85 -7.79
CA GLY A 116 9.53 0.60 -8.03
C GLY A 116 9.04 1.00 -9.42
N THR A 117 8.28 0.13 -10.09
CA THR A 117 7.81 0.37 -11.46
C THR A 117 6.80 1.49 -11.55
N PHE A 118 5.94 1.63 -10.55
CA PHE A 118 4.97 2.72 -10.48
C PHE A 118 5.67 4.09 -10.38
N ALA A 119 6.61 4.22 -9.44
CA ALA A 119 7.37 5.46 -9.27
C ALA A 119 8.18 5.79 -10.53
N GLY A 120 8.81 4.78 -11.13
CA GLY A 120 9.57 4.94 -12.36
C GLY A 120 8.70 5.37 -13.53
N HIS A 121 7.51 4.79 -13.68
CA HIS A 121 6.56 5.13 -14.74
C HIS A 121 6.08 6.59 -14.63
N LEU A 122 5.86 7.08 -13.41
CA LEU A 122 5.38 8.44 -13.17
C LEU A 122 6.52 9.46 -13.04
N GLY A 123 7.76 9.02 -13.07
CA GLY A 123 8.90 9.92 -12.86
C GLY A 123 8.94 10.52 -11.46
N LEU A 124 8.50 9.77 -10.45
CA LEU A 124 8.50 10.24 -9.07
C LEU A 124 9.93 10.29 -8.53
N PRO A 125 10.23 11.21 -7.58
CA PRO A 125 11.51 11.20 -6.90
C PRO A 125 11.67 9.91 -6.07
N PRO A 126 12.93 9.43 -5.85
CA PRO A 126 13.18 8.20 -5.09
C PRO A 126 13.09 8.43 -3.59
N VAL A 127 11.99 8.99 -3.13
CA VAL A 127 11.71 9.30 -1.72
C VAL A 127 10.32 8.82 -1.34
N VAL A 128 10.12 8.52 -0.07
CA VAL A 128 8.82 8.21 0.51
C VAL A 128 8.66 8.99 1.82
N PRO A 129 7.45 9.42 2.21
CA PRO A 129 6.21 9.27 1.45
C PRO A 129 6.10 10.27 0.30
N VAL A 130 5.42 9.87 -0.75
CA VAL A 130 4.97 10.77 -1.82
C VAL A 130 3.48 10.54 -2.02
N THR A 131 2.70 11.61 -2.05
CA THR A 131 1.28 11.51 -2.36
C THR A 131 1.06 11.97 -3.80
N VAL A 132 0.50 11.09 -4.61
CA VAL A 132 0.19 11.39 -6.02
C VAL A 132 -1.32 11.51 -6.15
N VAL A 133 -1.77 12.56 -6.79
CA VAL A 133 -3.20 12.81 -6.98
C VAL A 133 -3.56 12.66 -8.45
N PHE A 134 -4.58 11.85 -8.71
CA PHE A 134 -5.13 11.63 -10.04
C PHE A 134 -6.55 12.17 -10.11
N LYS A 135 -6.90 12.73 -11.26
CA LYS A 135 -8.26 13.13 -11.57
C LYS A 135 -8.61 12.65 -12.97
N GLY A 136 -9.71 11.88 -13.08
CA GLY A 136 -10.08 11.28 -14.36
C GLY A 136 -8.99 10.37 -14.93
N GLY A 137 -8.18 9.73 -14.08
CA GLY A 137 -7.06 8.89 -14.49
C GLY A 137 -5.77 9.64 -14.85
N ALA A 138 -5.78 10.97 -14.87
CA ALA A 138 -4.60 11.78 -15.15
C ALA A 138 -3.95 12.30 -13.88
N GLN A 139 -2.63 12.26 -13.81
CA GLN A 139 -1.89 12.85 -12.68
C GLN A 139 -2.05 14.37 -12.68
N VAL A 140 -2.60 14.90 -11.58
CA VAL A 140 -2.80 16.35 -11.40
C VAL A 140 -1.94 16.94 -10.29
N GLY A 141 -1.35 16.12 -9.43
CA GLY A 141 -0.50 16.59 -8.36
C GLY A 141 0.49 15.54 -7.86
N MET A 142 1.60 16.03 -7.34
CA MET A 142 2.60 15.23 -6.66
C MET A 142 3.03 16.01 -5.42
N LEU A 143 2.74 15.46 -4.25
CA LEU A 143 2.97 16.11 -2.97
C LEU A 143 4.10 15.36 -2.25
N THR A 144 5.21 16.04 -2.01
CA THR A 144 6.39 15.46 -1.38
C THR A 144 6.49 15.74 0.11
N ASP A 145 5.59 16.56 0.65
CA ASP A 145 5.53 16.84 2.07
C ASP A 145 4.98 15.62 2.83
N THR A 146 5.37 15.48 4.09
CA THR A 146 4.75 14.53 5.01
C THR A 146 3.57 15.23 5.69
N PHE A 147 2.38 14.64 5.55
CA PHE A 147 1.18 15.18 6.19
C PHE A 147 0.88 14.42 7.47
N THR A 148 0.66 15.16 8.55
CA THR A 148 0.35 14.59 9.87
C THR A 148 -1.07 14.91 10.35
N SER A 149 -1.80 15.73 9.59
CA SER A 149 -3.21 16.00 9.87
C SER A 149 -4.06 15.77 8.63
N PRO A 150 -5.28 15.22 8.80
CA PRO A 150 -6.22 15.03 7.69
C PRO A 150 -6.55 16.35 6.98
N GLU A 151 -6.66 17.44 7.72
CA GLU A 151 -7.00 18.76 7.19
C GLU A 151 -5.90 19.31 6.28
N ALA A 152 -4.64 19.13 6.66
CA ALA A 152 -3.51 19.58 5.85
C ALA A 152 -3.44 18.83 4.52
N LEU A 153 -3.65 17.51 4.55
CA LEU A 153 -3.69 16.71 3.32
C LEU A 153 -4.91 17.07 2.46
N GLN A 154 -6.07 17.23 3.08
CA GLN A 154 -7.29 17.63 2.38
C GLN A 154 -7.10 18.97 1.64
N GLN A 155 -6.50 19.95 2.29
CA GLN A 155 -6.22 21.25 1.69
C GLN A 155 -5.25 21.12 0.51
N ALA A 156 -4.18 20.34 0.67
CA ALA A 156 -3.19 20.14 -0.39
C ALA A 156 -3.79 19.44 -1.62
N VAL A 157 -4.63 18.42 -1.41
CA VAL A 157 -5.35 17.73 -2.49
C VAL A 157 -6.34 18.67 -3.17
N ALA A 158 -7.11 19.42 -2.39
CA ALA A 158 -8.11 20.36 -2.94
C ALA A 158 -7.50 21.43 -3.84
N GLU A 159 -6.24 21.81 -3.61
CA GLU A 159 -5.54 22.79 -4.43
C GLU A 159 -5.17 22.28 -5.83
N VAL A 160 -5.12 20.97 -6.04
CA VAL A 160 -4.70 20.36 -7.32
C VAL A 160 -5.85 19.72 -8.11
N VAL A 161 -7.00 19.55 -7.51
CA VAL A 161 -8.18 18.96 -8.17
C VAL A 161 -9.27 20.03 -8.60
#